data_cc19b0b2d40f295948178bb27b9d6533
#
_entry.id   cc19b0b2d40f295948178bb27b9d6533
#
_cell.length_a   1.000
_cell.length_b   1.000
_cell.length_c   1.000
_cell.angle_alpha   90.00
_cell.angle_beta   90.00
_cell.angle_gamma   90.00
#
_symmetry.space_group_name_H-M   'P 1'
#
loop_
_entity.id
_entity.type
_entity.pdbx_description
1 polymer ?
#
loop_
_entity_poly.entity_id
_entity_poly.type
_entity_poly.pdbx_seq_one_letter_code
_entity_poly.pdbx_strand_id
1 'polypeptide(L)'
;MGLFDRFTRRGGARPRAGVDSDARHLADWAASHRGVEAYIEPETTVTELTVVLVAYDGEWTRRKVGGERGARKLGQDLKIPVYDVRKTGYPQRMRDYDNRRRIERKRERQREL
;
A
#
# COMPACT_ATOMS: atom_id res chain seq x y z
N MET A 1 26.18 15.17 9.06
CA MET A 1 26.12 15.03 8.47
C MET A 1 26.14 14.69 7.80
N GLY A 2 25.97 14.54 7.84
CA GLY A 2 25.55 14.40 7.11
C GLY A 2 25.76 13.61 6.65
N LEU A 3 25.69 13.37 6.88
CA LEU A 3 25.65 12.73 6.30
C LEU A 3 25.28 11.92 6.00
N PHE A 4 24.60 11.86 6.20
CA PHE A 4 24.07 11.33 5.61
C PHE A 4 23.66 11.27 5.05
N ASP A 5 23.49 11.78 5.10
CA ASP A 5 22.97 11.83 4.22
C ASP A 5 23.33 11.63 3.32
N ARG A 6 23.82 11.84 3.17
CA ARG A 6 23.98 11.57 2.18
C ARG A 6 24.08 10.59 1.60
N PHE A 7 23.90 10.07 1.83
CA PHE A 7 23.76 9.17 1.18
C PHE A 7 22.99 8.64 0.82
N THR A 8 22.76 8.93 1.17
CA THR A 8 21.79 8.48 0.97
C THR A 8 21.05 8.75 0.03
N ARG A 9 20.83 9.40 -0.21
CA ARG A 9 20.22 9.62 -1.04
C ARG A 9 20.48 9.14 -2.22
N ARG A 10 20.87 8.46 -2.58
CA ARG A 10 21.12 8.00 -3.75
C ARG A 10 20.18 7.07 -4.21
N GLY A 11 20.06 6.65 -5.45
CA GLY A 11 19.21 5.59 -5.94
C GLY A 11 17.72 5.84 -5.79
N GLY A 12 17.31 7.09 -5.73
CA GLY A 12 15.89 7.37 -5.59
C GLY A 12 15.33 7.16 -4.20
N ALA A 13 16.19 7.17 -3.19
CA ALA A 13 15.73 7.05 -1.82
C ALA A 13 14.75 8.17 -1.50
N ARG A 14 13.68 7.82 -0.82
CA ARG A 14 12.64 8.79 -0.46
C ARG A 14 13.06 9.63 0.73
N PRO A 15 12.63 10.89 0.80
CA PRO A 15 12.84 11.69 2.01
C PRO A 15 12.20 11.00 3.22
N ARG A 16 12.84 11.15 4.35
CA ARG A 16 12.36 10.53 5.59
C ARG A 16 10.93 10.99 5.92
N ALA A 17 10.65 12.27 5.73
CA ALA A 17 9.32 12.79 6.01
C ALA A 17 8.25 12.11 5.17
N GLY A 18 8.55 11.81 3.90
CA GLY A 18 7.62 11.11 3.03
C GLY A 18 7.37 9.68 3.47
N VAL A 19 8.43 8.98 3.89
CA VAL A 19 8.31 7.60 4.38
C VAL A 19 7.49 7.57 5.66
N ASP A 20 7.76 8.49 6.59
CA ASP A 20 7.02 8.55 7.85
C ASP A 20 5.54 8.85 7.63
N SER A 21 5.25 9.76 6.68
CA SER A 21 3.87 10.12 6.35
C SER A 21 3.12 8.93 5.77
N ASP A 22 3.77 8.18 4.87
CA ASP A 22 3.15 6.99 4.28
C ASP A 22 2.94 5.90 5.31
N ALA A 23 3.89 5.70 6.21
CA ALA A 23 3.76 4.71 7.28
C ALA A 23 2.61 5.06 8.21
N ARG A 24 2.46 6.35 8.54
CA ARG A 24 1.36 6.80 9.39
C ARG A 24 0.01 6.60 8.69
N HIS A 25 -0.07 6.91 7.41
CA HIS A 25 -1.28 6.67 6.64
C HIS A 25 -1.69 5.19 6.71
N LEU A 26 -0.72 4.30 6.49
CA LEU A 26 -1.02 2.87 6.50
C LEU A 26 -1.43 2.38 7.88
N ALA A 27 -0.78 2.88 8.94
CA ALA A 27 -1.14 2.52 10.29
C ALA A 27 -2.56 2.98 10.65
N ASP A 28 -2.89 4.22 10.30
CA ASP A 28 -4.22 4.76 10.55
C ASP A 28 -5.28 4.01 9.77
N TRP A 29 -4.97 3.70 8.51
CA TRP A 29 -5.89 2.96 7.66
C TRP A 29 -6.15 1.57 8.22
N ALA A 30 -5.09 0.86 8.63
CA ALA A 30 -5.24 -0.47 9.20
C ALA A 30 -6.06 -0.44 10.48
N ALA A 31 -5.87 0.59 11.30
CA ALA A 31 -6.61 0.72 12.55
C ALA A 31 -8.10 0.96 12.31
N SER A 32 -8.48 1.53 11.18
CA SER A 32 -9.86 1.85 10.88
C SER A 32 -10.57 0.79 10.02
N HIS A 33 -9.87 -0.31 9.71
CA HIS A 33 -10.42 -1.38 8.87
C HIS A 33 -10.23 -2.72 9.56
N ARG A 34 -10.94 -3.74 9.07
CA ARG A 34 -10.91 -5.08 9.66
C ARG A 34 -10.31 -6.09 8.68
N GLY A 35 -9.67 -7.12 9.24
CA GLY A 35 -9.15 -8.21 8.43
C GLY A 35 -8.13 -7.78 7.39
N VAL A 36 -7.28 -6.83 7.78
CA VAL A 36 -6.32 -6.24 6.85
C VAL A 36 -5.16 -7.19 6.59
N GLU A 37 -4.81 -7.35 5.31
CA GLU A 37 -3.64 -8.09 4.87
C GLU A 37 -2.82 -7.18 3.98
N ALA A 38 -1.50 -7.36 4.02
CA ALA A 38 -0.58 -6.56 3.22
C ALA A 38 -0.06 -7.38 2.04
N TYR A 39 0.02 -6.73 0.89
CA TYR A 39 0.53 -7.35 -0.34
C TYR A 39 1.66 -6.48 -0.87
N ILE A 40 2.85 -7.08 -0.98
CA ILE A 40 4.03 -6.38 -1.49
C ILE A 40 3.99 -6.41 -3.01
N GLU A 41 4.09 -5.23 -3.61
CA GLU A 41 4.23 -5.07 -5.05
C GLU A 41 5.70 -4.76 -5.31
N PRO A 42 6.46 -5.70 -5.89
CA PRO A 42 7.90 -5.51 -6.03
C PRO A 42 8.25 -4.32 -6.90
N GLU A 43 9.43 -3.77 -6.67
CA GLU A 43 9.93 -2.68 -7.50
C GLU A 43 10.16 -3.14 -8.92
N THR A 44 10.07 -2.17 -9.85
CA THR A 44 10.39 -2.38 -11.25
C THR A 44 11.47 -1.38 -11.64
N THR A 45 11.84 -1.34 -12.93
CA THR A 45 12.82 -0.38 -13.40
C THR A 45 12.33 1.06 -13.29
N VAL A 46 11.01 1.26 -13.17
CA VAL A 46 10.42 2.60 -13.17
C VAL A 46 9.63 2.92 -11.90
N THR A 47 9.37 1.92 -11.04
CA THR A 47 8.56 2.15 -9.84
C THR A 47 9.23 1.54 -8.62
N GLU A 48 9.09 2.23 -7.49
CA GLU A 48 9.55 1.71 -6.20
C GLU A 48 8.61 0.60 -5.72
N LEU A 49 9.12 -0.20 -4.82
CA LEU A 49 8.31 -1.19 -4.14
C LEU A 49 7.19 -0.49 -3.35
N THR A 50 5.98 -1.03 -3.46
CA THR A 50 4.82 -0.50 -2.73
C THR A 50 4.18 -1.61 -1.92
N VAL A 51 3.37 -1.22 -0.94
CA VAL A 51 2.54 -2.16 -0.18
C VAL A 51 1.09 -1.74 -0.36
N VAL A 52 0.25 -2.73 -0.66
CA VAL A 52 -1.19 -2.55 -0.70
C VAL A 52 -1.76 -3.21 0.55
N LEU A 53 -2.54 -2.46 1.31
CA LEU A 53 -3.32 -3.03 2.41
C LEU A 53 -4.72 -3.29 1.90
N VAL A 54 -5.24 -4.48 2.14
CA VAL A 54 -6.57 -4.89 1.67
C VAL A 54 -7.39 -5.32 2.87
N ALA A 55 -8.53 -4.68 3.08
CA ALA A 55 -9.43 -5.02 4.17
C ALA A 55 -10.30 -6.21 3.79
N TYR A 56 -11.05 -6.74 4.76
CA TYR A 56 -11.84 -7.94 4.54
C TYR A 56 -12.92 -7.77 3.47
N ASP A 57 -13.40 -6.55 3.28
CA ASP A 57 -14.42 -6.25 2.26
C ASP A 57 -13.84 -5.94 0.89
N GLY A 58 -12.50 -5.94 0.80
CA GLY A 58 -11.80 -5.67 -0.45
C GLY A 58 -11.36 -4.24 -0.64
N GLU A 59 -11.76 -3.33 0.23
CA GLU A 59 -11.24 -1.96 0.18
C GLU A 59 -9.74 -1.97 0.38
N TRP A 60 -9.02 -1.07 -0.30
CA TRP A 60 -7.56 -1.11 -0.29
C TRP A 60 -6.95 0.26 -0.40
N THR A 61 -5.71 0.35 0.04
CA THR A 61 -4.88 1.55 -0.12
C THR A 61 -3.46 1.11 -0.45
N ARG A 62 -2.70 1.99 -1.10
CA ARG A 62 -1.34 1.68 -1.57
C ARG A 62 -0.41 2.81 -1.19
N ARG A 63 0.78 2.45 -0.68
CA ARG A 63 1.81 3.45 -0.37
C ARG A 63 3.20 2.85 -0.57
N LYS A 64 4.17 3.72 -0.78
CA LYS A 64 5.59 3.35 -0.76
C LYS A 64 6.03 3.27 0.69
N VAL A 65 6.93 2.32 0.99
CA VAL A 65 7.29 2.05 2.39
C VAL A 65 8.79 2.03 2.64
N GLY A 66 9.60 2.46 1.68
CA GLY A 66 11.04 2.43 1.84
C GLY A 66 11.63 1.06 1.57
N GLY A 67 11.13 0.38 0.53
CA GLY A 67 11.66 -0.88 0.09
C GLY A 67 11.23 -2.06 0.93
N GLU A 68 11.92 -3.18 0.75
CA GLU A 68 11.55 -4.44 1.40
C GLU A 68 11.68 -4.37 2.91
N ARG A 69 12.71 -3.68 3.40
CA ARG A 69 12.88 -3.51 4.85
C ARG A 69 11.69 -2.78 5.45
N GLY A 70 11.25 -1.71 4.80
CA GLY A 70 10.09 -0.96 5.26
C GLY A 70 8.82 -1.79 5.24
N ALA A 71 8.67 -2.64 4.22
CA ALA A 71 7.50 -3.52 4.12
C ALA A 71 7.47 -4.52 5.27
N ARG A 72 8.62 -5.12 5.59
CA ARG A 72 8.68 -6.07 6.69
C ARG A 72 8.43 -5.40 8.03
N LYS A 73 9.00 -4.21 8.23
CA LYS A 73 8.79 -3.47 9.45
C LYS A 73 7.31 -3.13 9.62
N LEU A 74 6.66 -2.71 8.54
CA LEU A 74 5.24 -2.40 8.57
C LEU A 74 4.43 -3.62 9.04
N GLY A 75 4.70 -4.78 8.46
CA GLY A 75 3.98 -6.01 8.82
C GLY A 75 4.16 -6.34 10.28
N GLN A 76 5.38 -6.20 10.81
CA GLN A 76 5.66 -6.46 12.21
C GLN A 76 4.95 -5.46 13.12
N ASP A 77 5.02 -4.18 12.76
CA ASP A 77 4.43 -3.12 13.58
C ASP A 77 2.91 -3.23 13.63
N LEU A 78 2.28 -3.55 12.50
CA LEU A 78 0.83 -3.64 12.41
C LEU A 78 0.31 -5.03 12.78
N LYS A 79 1.21 -6.01 12.90
CA LYS A 79 0.85 -7.39 13.25
C LYS A 79 -0.17 -7.97 12.28
N ILE A 80 0.09 -7.76 10.99
CA ILE A 80 -0.78 -8.28 9.94
C ILE A 80 0.01 -9.20 9.02
N PRO A 81 -0.67 -10.13 8.33
CA PRO A 81 0.00 -11.00 7.36
C PRO A 81 0.55 -10.17 6.20
N VAL A 82 1.70 -10.60 5.67
CA VAL A 82 2.33 -9.94 4.54
C VAL A 82 2.59 -10.98 3.45
N TYR A 83 2.09 -10.70 2.26
CA TYR A 83 2.23 -11.58 1.10
C TYR A 83 2.93 -10.85 -0.04
N ASP A 84 3.50 -11.60 -0.96
CA ASP A 84 4.12 -11.07 -2.17
C ASP A 84 3.17 -11.37 -3.34
N VAL A 85 2.73 -10.33 -4.07
CA VAL A 85 1.76 -10.51 -5.14
C VAL A 85 2.26 -11.42 -6.26
N ARG A 86 3.59 -11.55 -6.41
CA ARG A 86 4.14 -12.46 -7.41
C ARG A 86 3.83 -13.91 -7.07
N LYS A 87 3.63 -14.22 -5.79
CA LYS A 87 3.37 -15.58 -5.33
C LYS A 87 1.89 -15.85 -5.17
N THR A 88 1.15 -14.89 -4.64
CA THR A 88 -0.25 -15.10 -4.28
C THR A 88 -1.23 -14.45 -5.25
N GLY A 89 -0.79 -13.45 -6.02
CA GLY A 89 -1.70 -12.56 -6.73
C GLY A 89 -2.44 -11.69 -5.75
N TYR A 90 -3.27 -10.81 -6.28
CA TYR A 90 -4.16 -9.99 -5.45
C TYR A 90 -5.37 -10.82 -5.03
N PRO A 91 -5.93 -10.54 -3.85
CA PRO A 91 -7.11 -11.28 -3.41
C PRO A 91 -8.33 -10.94 -4.27
N GLN A 92 -9.19 -11.93 -4.49
CA GLN A 92 -10.38 -11.73 -5.32
C GLN A 92 -11.28 -10.63 -4.77
N ARG A 93 -11.36 -10.51 -3.45
CA ARG A 93 -12.22 -9.50 -2.82
C ARG A 93 -11.82 -8.08 -3.21
N MET A 94 -10.54 -7.85 -3.53
CA MET A 94 -10.06 -6.54 -3.99
C MET A 94 -10.66 -6.22 -5.36
N ARG A 95 -10.65 -7.22 -6.26
CA ARG A 95 -11.26 -7.03 -7.59
C ARG A 95 -12.76 -6.84 -7.49
N ASP A 96 -13.40 -7.59 -6.61
CA ASP A 96 -14.85 -7.47 -6.42
C ASP A 96 -15.21 -6.09 -5.88
N TYR A 97 -14.41 -5.57 -4.96
CA TYR A 97 -14.61 -4.24 -4.42
C TYR A 97 -14.51 -3.19 -5.53
N ASP A 98 -13.46 -3.27 -6.36
CA ASP A 98 -13.27 -2.32 -7.45
C ASP A 98 -14.42 -2.39 -8.45
N ASN A 99 -14.92 -3.58 -8.73
CA ASN A 99 -16.07 -3.75 -9.62
C ASN A 99 -17.32 -3.10 -9.05
N ARG A 100 -17.60 -3.31 -7.76
CA ARG A 100 -18.74 -2.67 -7.10
C ARG A 100 -18.64 -1.16 -7.17
N ARG A 101 -17.46 -0.62 -6.88
CA ARG A 101 -17.25 0.83 -6.92
C ARG A 101 -17.46 1.39 -8.31
N ARG A 102 -16.96 0.68 -9.32
CA ARG A 102 -17.12 1.11 -10.71
C ARG A 102 -18.60 1.14 -11.11
N ILE A 103 -19.34 0.11 -10.74
CA ILE A 103 -20.77 0.03 -11.02
C ILE A 103 -21.54 1.16 -10.33
N GLU A 104 -21.22 1.42 -9.06
CA GLU A 104 -21.85 2.49 -8.31
C GLU A 104 -21.61 3.85 -8.94
N ARG A 105 -20.37 4.12 -9.36
CA ARG A 105 -20.05 5.39 -10.00
C ARG A 105 -20.80 5.55 -11.33
N LYS A 106 -20.93 4.47 -12.09
CA LYS A 106 -21.64 4.50 -13.34
C LYS A 106 -23.12 4.81 -13.09
N ARG A 107 -23.72 4.20 -12.10
CA ARG A 107 -25.12 4.46 -11.74
C ARG A 107 -25.35 5.90 -11.32
N GLU A 108 -24.42 6.45 -10.53
CA GLU A 108 -24.51 7.84 -10.12
C GLU A 108 -24.48 8.78 -11.31
N ARG A 109 -23.57 8.54 -12.26
CA ARG A 109 -23.50 9.38 -13.46
C ARG A 109 -24.78 9.32 -14.25
N GLN A 110 -25.40 8.15 -14.35
CA GLN A 110 -26.65 8.00 -15.08
C GLN A 110 -27.79 8.73 -14.39
N ARG A 111 -27.80 8.75 -13.07
CA ARG A 111 -28.84 9.48 -12.33
C ARG A 111 -28.74 10.99 -12.51
N GLU A 112 -27.53 11.49 -12.78
CA GLU A 112 -27.32 12.92 -12.95
C GLU A 112 -27.62 13.43 -14.35
N LEU A 113 -27.88 12.56 -15.30
CA LEU A 113 -28.18 12.96 -16.67
C LEU A 113 -29.67 13.36 -16.85
#